data_9032b0fab589d505e7ba9aafd6c60c62
#
_entry.id   9032b0fab589d505e7ba9aafd6c60c62
#
_cell.length_a   1.000
_cell.length_b   1.000
_cell.length_c   1.000
_cell.angle_alpha   90.00
_cell.angle_beta   90.00
_cell.angle_gamma   90.00
#
_symmetry.space_group_name_H-M   'P 1'
#
loop_
_entity.id
_entity.type
_entity.pdbx_description
1 polymer ?
#
loop_
_entity_poly.entity_id
_entity_poly.type
_entity_poly.pdbx_seq_one_letter_code
_entity_poly.pdbx_strand_id
1 'polypeptide(L)'
;MPNPHANSNLFITKAFFWCLLIVSTWACSWVGPKPSFEDDFITYKISKDKHEIDGDNITLFKADRLKFQAVFDSSAIYKSFIPENQYDINKLMGFSDCNSPHHGNSARFGWNWMDNALHIHAYTYVDGQRVVKSLGTVTLNETNTYEIQIQGNEYVFLLNGAETRMQRFCSGSVGLAYNLLPYFGGDETAPHDIKIKIRLLE
;
A
#
# COMPACT_ATOMS: atom_id res chain seq x y z
N MET A 1 19.22 81.52 -65.02
CA MET A 1 18.08 81.45 -65.97
C MET A 1 17.47 80.13 -65.83
N PRO A 2 16.16 79.95 -65.90
CA PRO A 2 15.14 80.38 -64.94
C PRO A 2 14.48 79.26 -64.23
N ASN A 3 13.80 79.58 -63.15
CA ASN A 3 12.65 78.89 -62.56
C ASN A 3 11.54 78.62 -63.64
N PRO A 4 10.51 77.84 -63.43
CA PRO A 4 9.65 77.83 -62.23
C PRO A 4 8.83 76.51 -62.01
N HIS A 5 8.01 76.62 -61.03
CA HIS A 5 6.68 76.08 -60.73
C HIS A 5 6.59 74.99 -59.68
N ALA A 6 6.00 75.48 -58.64
CA ALA A 6 5.19 74.92 -57.62
C ALA A 6 4.16 73.85 -58.15
N ASN A 7 3.96 72.88 -57.37
CA ASN A 7 2.55 72.45 -57.12
C ASN A 7 2.47 71.67 -55.79
N SER A 8 1.67 72.24 -54.94
CA SER A 8 1.14 71.71 -53.69
C SER A 8 0.22 70.52 -53.95
N ASN A 9 0.48 69.40 -53.37
CA ASN A 9 -0.57 68.40 -53.15
C ASN A 9 -0.53 67.94 -51.70
N LEU A 10 -1.55 68.37 -51.03
CA LEU A 10 -1.92 68.03 -49.67
C LEU A 10 -2.44 66.59 -49.66
N PHE A 11 -1.65 65.64 -49.09
CA PHE A 11 -2.14 64.31 -48.84
C PHE A 11 -2.57 64.22 -47.36
N ILE A 12 -3.85 64.14 -47.20
CA ILE A 12 -4.54 63.81 -45.92
C ILE A 12 -4.25 62.33 -45.64
N THR A 13 -3.33 62.05 -44.74
CA THR A 13 -3.13 60.73 -44.21
C THR A 13 -4.20 60.42 -43.16
N LYS A 14 -5.18 59.56 -43.51
CA LYS A 14 -6.11 58.97 -42.55
C LYS A 14 -5.38 58.00 -41.64
N ALA A 15 -5.22 58.38 -40.39
CA ALA A 15 -4.76 57.45 -39.34
C ALA A 15 -5.84 56.43 -39.06
N PHE A 16 -5.60 55.20 -39.47
CA PHE A 16 -6.40 54.03 -39.03
C PHE A 16 -5.99 53.61 -37.63
N PHE A 17 -6.82 53.96 -36.65
CA PHE A 17 -6.70 53.44 -35.28
C PHE A 17 -7.16 51.98 -35.28
N TRP A 18 -6.19 51.03 -35.24
CA TRP A 18 -6.49 49.66 -34.98
C TRP A 18 -6.63 49.47 -33.47
N CYS A 19 -7.87 49.38 -32.96
CA CYS A 19 -8.16 48.88 -31.64
C CYS A 19 -7.88 47.36 -31.60
N LEU A 20 -6.75 46.95 -31.05
CA LEU A 20 -6.46 45.59 -30.68
C LEU A 20 -7.31 45.24 -29.46
N LEU A 21 -8.44 44.56 -29.67
CA LEU A 21 -9.22 43.91 -28.63
C LEU A 21 -8.42 42.67 -28.14
N ILE A 22 -7.69 42.82 -27.03
CA ILE A 22 -7.13 41.67 -26.31
C ILE A 22 -8.26 40.98 -25.61
N VAL A 23 -8.78 39.90 -26.22
CA VAL A 23 -9.67 38.96 -25.58
C VAL A 23 -8.81 38.07 -24.67
N SER A 24 -8.72 38.43 -23.38
CA SER A 24 -8.14 37.54 -22.38
C SER A 24 -9.12 36.37 -22.16
N THR A 25 -8.86 35.24 -22.82
CA THR A 25 -9.52 33.99 -22.50
C THR A 25 -8.99 33.49 -21.15
N TRP A 26 -9.75 33.74 -20.10
CA TRP A 26 -9.55 33.00 -18.86
C TRP A 26 -9.92 31.53 -19.13
N ALA A 27 -8.93 30.74 -19.43
CA ALA A 27 -9.06 29.28 -19.40
C ALA A 27 -9.24 28.86 -17.95
N CYS A 28 -10.51 28.78 -17.52
CA CYS A 28 -10.87 28.11 -16.27
C CYS A 28 -10.53 26.63 -16.48
N SER A 29 -9.32 26.21 -16.09
CA SER A 29 -8.99 24.79 -16.05
C SER A 29 -9.88 24.14 -14.98
N TRP A 30 -10.92 23.45 -15.44
CA TRP A 30 -11.73 22.59 -14.60
C TRP A 30 -10.83 21.45 -14.09
N VAL A 31 -10.26 21.62 -12.91
CA VAL A 31 -9.64 20.51 -12.18
C VAL A 31 -10.81 19.70 -11.65
N GLY A 32 -11.17 18.63 -12.35
CA GLY A 32 -12.14 17.66 -11.86
C GLY A 32 -11.73 17.18 -10.46
N PRO A 33 -12.66 16.69 -9.64
CA PRO A 33 -12.32 16.15 -8.34
C PRO A 33 -11.25 15.08 -8.53
N LYS A 34 -10.12 15.26 -7.83
CA LYS A 34 -9.05 14.28 -7.81
C LYS A 34 -9.66 12.94 -7.38
N PRO A 35 -9.50 11.84 -8.12
CA PRO A 35 -10.06 10.57 -7.69
C PRO A 35 -9.60 10.32 -6.24
N SER A 36 -10.55 10.10 -5.35
CA SER A 36 -10.24 9.74 -3.98
C SER A 36 -9.69 8.33 -4.00
N PHE A 37 -8.42 8.15 -3.68
CA PHE A 37 -7.77 6.84 -3.59
C PHE A 37 -8.35 5.94 -2.47
N GLU A 38 -9.36 6.42 -1.73
CA GLU A 38 -10.04 5.64 -0.68
C GLU A 38 -10.91 4.51 -1.25
N ASP A 39 -11.37 4.60 -2.49
CA ASP A 39 -12.30 3.63 -3.10
C ASP A 39 -11.63 2.30 -3.49
N ASP A 40 -10.29 2.22 -3.49
CA ASP A 40 -9.54 1.02 -3.90
C ASP A 40 -9.20 0.06 -2.75
N PHE A 41 -9.56 0.41 -1.51
CA PHE A 41 -9.32 -0.45 -0.36
C PHE A 41 -10.39 -1.52 -0.20
N ILE A 42 -9.97 -2.76 -0.13
CA ILE A 42 -10.82 -3.90 0.26
C ILE A 42 -10.78 -4.03 1.78
N THR A 43 -11.95 -4.13 2.42
CA THR A 43 -12.04 -4.41 3.85
C THR A 43 -12.04 -5.91 4.09
N TYR A 44 -11.00 -6.41 4.71
CA TYR A 44 -10.91 -7.77 5.23
C TYR A 44 -11.46 -7.80 6.66
N LYS A 45 -12.44 -8.66 6.90
CA LYS A 45 -13.07 -8.83 8.22
C LYS A 45 -12.77 -10.21 8.77
N ILE A 46 -12.22 -10.25 9.98
CA ILE A 46 -12.14 -11.46 10.80
C ILE A 46 -13.28 -11.34 11.81
N SER A 47 -14.29 -12.18 11.67
CA SER A 47 -15.45 -12.16 12.57
C SER A 47 -15.10 -12.66 13.96
N LYS A 48 -15.79 -12.15 14.97
CA LYS A 48 -15.70 -12.64 16.34
C LYS A 48 -15.77 -14.18 16.38
N ASP A 49 -14.97 -14.79 17.25
CA ASP A 49 -14.87 -16.24 17.45
C ASP A 49 -14.32 -17.00 16.22
N LYS A 50 -13.65 -16.31 15.28
CA LYS A 50 -12.98 -16.87 14.10
C LYS A 50 -11.49 -16.54 14.09
N HIS A 51 -10.75 -17.33 13.34
CA HIS A 51 -9.35 -17.07 12.99
C HIS A 51 -9.24 -16.45 11.59
N GLU A 52 -10.02 -16.96 10.62
CA GLU A 52 -9.97 -16.61 9.22
C GLU A 52 -10.85 -15.39 8.92
N ILE A 53 -10.56 -14.77 7.79
CA ILE A 53 -11.44 -13.74 7.21
C ILE A 53 -12.72 -14.38 6.65
N ASP A 54 -13.78 -13.58 6.56
CA ASP A 54 -15.01 -13.97 5.89
C ASP A 54 -14.75 -14.06 4.37
N GLY A 55 -15.07 -15.21 3.75
CA GLY A 55 -14.96 -15.40 2.29
C GLY A 55 -13.54 -15.65 1.78
N ASP A 56 -12.70 -16.36 2.54
CA ASP A 56 -11.33 -16.69 2.17
C ASP A 56 -11.26 -17.47 0.85
N ASN A 57 -10.43 -16.98 -0.09
CA ASN A 57 -10.15 -17.63 -1.35
C ASN A 57 -8.63 -17.75 -1.54
N ILE A 58 -8.14 -18.95 -1.70
CA ILE A 58 -6.75 -19.21 -2.04
C ILE A 58 -6.51 -18.77 -3.50
N THR A 59 -5.61 -17.80 -3.69
CA THR A 59 -5.18 -17.35 -5.02
C THR A 59 -3.70 -17.62 -5.22
N LEU A 60 -3.33 -18.01 -6.45
CA LEU A 60 -1.94 -18.25 -6.79
C LEU A 60 -1.14 -16.95 -6.74
N PHE A 61 0.06 -17.05 -6.17
CA PHE A 61 1.06 -15.97 -6.15
C PHE A 61 2.20 -16.34 -7.11
N LYS A 62 2.56 -15.43 -8.03
CA LYS A 62 3.57 -15.70 -9.08
C LYS A 62 4.62 -14.60 -9.23
N ALA A 63 4.65 -13.67 -8.30
CA ALA A 63 5.59 -12.55 -8.33
C ALA A 63 6.72 -12.77 -7.32
N ASP A 64 7.85 -12.11 -7.52
CA ASP A 64 8.95 -12.05 -6.56
C ASP A 64 8.83 -10.84 -5.60
N ARG A 65 7.68 -10.16 -5.66
CA ARG A 65 7.37 -8.97 -4.87
C ARG A 65 5.89 -8.93 -4.55
N LEU A 66 5.57 -8.68 -3.28
CA LEU A 66 4.23 -8.34 -2.80
C LEU A 66 4.29 -6.95 -2.18
N LYS A 67 3.52 -6.02 -2.71
CA LYS A 67 3.41 -4.66 -2.17
C LYS A 67 1.96 -4.29 -1.95
N PHE A 68 1.67 -3.70 -0.79
CA PHE A 68 0.32 -3.28 -0.45
C PHE A 68 0.32 -2.13 0.56
N GLN A 69 -0.80 -1.48 0.70
CA GLN A 69 -1.09 -0.58 1.79
C GLN A 69 -2.13 -1.20 2.71
N ALA A 70 -2.00 -0.94 4.00
CA ALA A 70 -3.02 -1.34 4.97
C ALA A 70 -3.32 -0.23 5.96
N VAL A 71 -4.58 -0.21 6.40
CA VAL A 71 -5.08 0.66 7.45
C VAL A 71 -5.76 -0.22 8.49
N PHE A 72 -5.30 -0.12 9.73
CA PHE A 72 -5.93 -0.71 10.89
C PHE A 72 -6.78 0.34 11.60
N ASP A 73 -8.02 0.04 11.89
CA ASP A 73 -8.87 0.89 12.73
C ASP A 73 -8.83 0.47 14.21
N SER A 74 -9.65 1.07 15.05
CA SER A 74 -9.71 0.75 16.47
C SER A 74 -10.13 -0.71 16.78
N SER A 75 -10.65 -1.45 15.80
CA SER A 75 -10.94 -2.88 15.97
C SER A 75 -9.69 -3.75 16.13
N ALA A 76 -8.51 -3.22 15.80
CA ALA A 76 -7.23 -3.90 16.06
C ALA A 76 -6.80 -3.82 17.54
N ILE A 77 -7.51 -3.05 18.37
CA ILE A 77 -7.29 -2.99 19.82
C ILE A 77 -8.01 -4.17 20.44
N TYR A 78 -7.28 -5.14 20.96
CA TYR A 78 -7.86 -6.30 21.62
C TYR A 78 -7.12 -6.65 22.91
N LYS A 79 -7.77 -7.43 23.73
CA LYS A 79 -7.19 -8.06 24.91
C LYS A 79 -7.47 -9.55 24.84
N SER A 80 -6.43 -10.36 24.92
CA SER A 80 -6.53 -11.81 24.98
C SER A 80 -7.17 -12.25 26.29
N PHE A 81 -7.91 -13.35 26.26
CA PHE A 81 -8.50 -13.94 27.44
C PHE A 81 -7.42 -14.53 28.36
N ILE A 82 -6.43 -15.20 27.76
CA ILE A 82 -5.22 -15.69 28.42
C ILE A 82 -4.13 -14.63 28.24
N PRO A 83 -3.57 -14.04 29.31
CA PRO A 83 -2.61 -12.94 29.20
C PRO A 83 -1.38 -13.25 28.33
N GLU A 84 -0.89 -14.48 28.36
CA GLU A 84 0.27 -14.94 27.58
C GLU A 84 -0.01 -14.90 26.09
N ASN A 85 -1.25 -15.13 25.65
CA ASN A 85 -1.65 -15.10 24.24
C ASN A 85 -1.69 -13.67 23.67
N GLN A 86 -1.56 -12.62 24.52
CA GLN A 86 -1.42 -11.24 24.04
C GLN A 86 -0.16 -11.04 23.18
N TYR A 87 0.85 -11.90 23.37
CA TYR A 87 2.08 -11.89 22.59
C TYR A 87 2.01 -12.70 21.31
N ASP A 88 0.90 -13.41 21.08
CA ASP A 88 0.69 -14.12 19.82
C ASP A 88 0.62 -13.17 18.65
N ILE A 89 1.17 -13.63 17.52
CA ILE A 89 1.26 -12.80 16.33
C ILE A 89 0.14 -13.17 15.36
N ASN A 90 -0.77 -12.25 15.17
CA ASN A 90 -1.74 -12.28 14.08
C ASN A 90 -1.04 -12.10 12.74
N LYS A 91 -1.65 -12.52 11.67
CA LYS A 91 -1.08 -12.44 10.32
C LYS A 91 -1.82 -11.38 9.53
N LEU A 92 -1.07 -10.59 8.75
CA LEU A 92 -1.63 -9.57 7.88
C LEU A 92 -1.75 -10.10 6.45
N MET A 93 -0.66 -10.10 5.71
CA MET A 93 -0.63 -10.57 4.32
C MET A 93 0.77 -11.06 3.97
N GLY A 94 0.84 -12.01 3.02
CA GLY A 94 2.09 -12.57 2.53
C GLY A 94 1.85 -13.68 1.52
N PHE A 95 2.80 -14.59 1.39
CA PHE A 95 2.72 -15.71 0.45
C PHE A 95 3.47 -16.94 0.97
N SER A 96 3.01 -18.14 0.52
CA SER A 96 3.80 -19.37 0.63
C SER A 96 4.92 -19.37 -0.42
N ASP A 97 5.98 -20.15 -0.21
CA ASP A 97 7.14 -20.11 -1.08
C ASP A 97 7.83 -21.48 -1.18
N CYS A 98 8.86 -21.56 -2.04
CA CYS A 98 9.72 -22.74 -2.22
C CYS A 98 8.93 -24.01 -2.56
N ASN A 99 7.83 -23.92 -3.32
CA ASN A 99 6.95 -25.06 -3.67
C ASN A 99 6.44 -25.84 -2.45
N SER A 100 6.23 -25.17 -1.32
CA SER A 100 5.80 -25.82 -0.08
C SER A 100 4.55 -25.17 0.51
N PRO A 101 3.81 -25.88 1.39
CA PRO A 101 2.80 -25.26 2.24
C PRO A 101 3.41 -24.16 3.10
N HIS A 102 2.58 -23.19 3.51
CA HIS A 102 3.07 -22.01 4.22
C HIS A 102 3.73 -22.28 5.59
N HIS A 103 3.46 -23.42 6.22
CA HIS A 103 4.19 -23.85 7.42
C HIS A 103 5.55 -24.49 7.10
N GLY A 104 5.83 -24.83 5.84
CA GLY A 104 7.15 -25.21 5.37
C GLY A 104 7.98 -23.97 5.10
N ASN A 105 7.54 -23.16 4.13
CA ASN A 105 8.23 -21.91 3.76
C ASN A 105 7.21 -20.82 3.39
N SER A 106 7.36 -19.66 4.00
CA SER A 106 6.51 -18.51 3.72
C SER A 106 7.10 -17.22 4.26
N ALA A 107 6.63 -16.12 3.70
CA ALA A 107 6.91 -14.79 4.21
C ALA A 107 5.61 -14.00 4.31
N ARG A 108 5.34 -13.38 5.45
CA ARG A 108 4.21 -12.48 5.64
C ARG A 108 4.48 -11.46 6.73
N PHE A 109 3.75 -10.36 6.69
CA PHE A 109 3.69 -9.46 7.84
C PHE A 109 2.83 -10.07 8.94
N GLY A 110 3.26 -9.88 10.17
CA GLY A 110 2.48 -10.17 11.37
C GLY A 110 2.16 -8.88 12.12
N TRP A 111 1.20 -8.96 13.03
CA TRP A 111 0.83 -7.85 13.89
C TRP A 111 0.28 -8.35 15.22
N ASN A 112 0.40 -7.53 16.27
CA ASN A 112 -0.33 -7.69 17.52
C ASN A 112 -0.53 -6.34 18.20
N TRP A 113 -1.54 -6.25 19.07
CA TRP A 113 -1.77 -5.11 19.93
C TRP A 113 -1.14 -5.36 21.30
N MET A 114 -0.15 -4.59 21.66
CA MET A 114 0.62 -4.76 22.88
C MET A 114 1.11 -3.39 23.36
N ASP A 115 1.17 -3.16 24.67
CA ASP A 115 1.67 -1.92 25.26
C ASP A 115 1.04 -0.64 24.69
N ASN A 116 -0.28 -0.69 24.42
CA ASN A 116 -1.06 0.39 23.79
C ASN A 116 -0.55 0.81 22.40
N ALA A 117 0.10 -0.10 21.67
CA ALA A 117 0.60 0.14 20.33
C ALA A 117 0.32 -1.06 19.40
N LEU A 118 0.16 -0.79 18.12
CA LEU A 118 0.08 -1.80 17.08
C LEU A 118 1.48 -2.14 16.58
N HIS A 119 1.98 -3.29 16.99
CA HIS A 119 3.29 -3.80 16.59
C HIS A 119 3.22 -4.55 15.28
N ILE A 120 4.20 -4.35 14.42
CA ILE A 120 4.34 -5.02 13.13
C ILE A 120 5.59 -5.88 13.14
N HIS A 121 5.48 -7.06 12.52
CA HIS A 121 6.52 -8.07 12.50
C HIS A 121 6.76 -8.60 11.08
N ALA A 122 8.03 -8.91 10.77
CA ALA A 122 8.36 -9.85 9.72
C ALA A 122 8.17 -11.26 10.29
N TYR A 123 7.35 -12.07 9.63
CA TYR A 123 6.98 -13.41 10.07
C TYR A 123 7.26 -14.40 8.95
N THR A 124 8.19 -15.30 9.15
CA THR A 124 8.58 -16.29 8.14
C THR A 124 8.54 -17.71 8.69
N TYR A 125 8.30 -18.65 7.80
CA TYR A 125 8.68 -20.04 7.96
C TYR A 125 9.85 -20.35 7.03
N VAL A 126 10.90 -20.97 7.54
CA VAL A 126 12.08 -21.39 6.81
C VAL A 126 12.35 -22.84 7.19
N ASP A 127 12.15 -23.77 6.26
CA ASP A 127 12.25 -25.21 6.49
C ASP A 127 11.46 -25.70 7.73
N GLY A 128 10.22 -25.26 7.83
CA GLY A 128 9.31 -25.57 8.95
C GLY A 128 9.57 -24.81 10.25
N GLN A 129 10.63 -24.01 10.30
CA GLN A 129 10.98 -23.23 11.49
C GLN A 129 10.39 -21.82 11.42
N ARG A 130 9.62 -21.45 12.43
CA ARG A 130 9.08 -20.10 12.57
C ARG A 130 10.15 -19.12 13.02
N VAL A 131 10.34 -18.04 12.27
CA VAL A 131 11.26 -16.94 12.61
C VAL A 131 10.50 -15.63 12.56
N VAL A 132 10.68 -14.80 13.60
CA VAL A 132 9.98 -13.51 13.72
C VAL A 132 10.97 -12.42 14.08
N LYS A 133 10.85 -11.24 13.44
CA LYS A 133 11.55 -10.00 13.81
C LYS A 133 10.56 -8.87 13.93
N SER A 134 10.71 -8.04 14.97
CA SER A 134 9.93 -6.79 15.08
C SER A 134 10.38 -5.80 14.02
N LEU A 135 9.40 -5.12 13.41
CA LEU A 135 9.62 -4.03 12.43
C LEU A 135 9.28 -2.66 13.01
N GLY A 136 8.78 -2.61 14.24
CA GLY A 136 8.32 -1.39 14.90
C GLY A 136 6.80 -1.32 15.05
N THR A 137 6.28 -0.13 15.26
CA THR A 137 4.85 0.14 15.46
C THR A 137 4.28 1.03 14.38
N VAL A 138 2.97 0.96 14.18
CA VAL A 138 2.22 1.86 13.29
C VAL A 138 1.04 2.47 14.04
N THR A 139 0.60 3.64 13.59
CA THR A 139 -0.56 4.33 14.16
C THR A 139 -1.86 3.79 13.55
N LEU A 140 -2.89 3.65 14.37
CA LEU A 140 -4.23 3.30 13.89
C LEU A 140 -4.80 4.42 13.01
N ASN A 141 -5.63 4.04 12.04
CA ASN A 141 -6.26 4.93 11.05
C ASN A 141 -5.28 5.64 10.11
N GLU A 142 -4.00 5.29 10.12
CA GLU A 142 -3.03 5.76 9.16
C GLU A 142 -2.74 4.71 8.09
N THR A 143 -2.54 5.17 6.85
CA THR A 143 -2.15 4.31 5.75
C THR A 143 -0.65 4.03 5.83
N ASN A 144 -0.30 2.76 5.98
CA ASN A 144 1.07 2.30 5.98
C ASN A 144 1.35 1.43 4.76
N THR A 145 2.58 1.49 4.24
CA THR A 145 3.03 0.71 3.08
C THR A 145 3.88 -0.46 3.54
N TYR A 146 3.53 -1.63 3.04
CA TYR A 146 4.14 -2.92 3.34
C TYR A 146 4.66 -3.54 2.05
N GLU A 147 5.88 -4.05 2.05
CA GLU A 147 6.43 -4.70 0.88
C GLU A 147 7.32 -5.88 1.29
N ILE A 148 7.17 -7.02 0.60
CA ILE A 148 8.06 -8.17 0.71
C ILE A 148 8.65 -8.40 -0.67
N GLN A 149 9.97 -8.41 -0.76
CA GLN A 149 10.71 -8.73 -1.98
C GLN A 149 11.51 -10.01 -1.77
N ILE A 150 11.66 -10.79 -2.84
CA ILE A 150 12.59 -11.92 -2.88
C ILE A 150 13.89 -11.46 -3.54
N GLN A 151 14.97 -11.57 -2.81
CA GLN A 151 16.30 -11.24 -3.31
C GLN A 151 17.26 -12.43 -3.06
N GLY A 152 17.35 -13.32 -4.05
CA GLY A 152 18.14 -14.54 -3.93
C GLY A 152 17.62 -15.47 -2.84
N ASN A 153 18.38 -15.66 -1.78
CA ASN A 153 18.02 -16.46 -0.62
C ASN A 153 17.57 -15.62 0.59
N GLU A 154 17.03 -14.43 0.34
CA GLU A 154 16.51 -13.56 1.39
C GLU A 154 15.10 -13.06 1.04
N TYR A 155 14.29 -12.87 2.08
CA TYR A 155 13.12 -12.02 2.07
C TYR A 155 13.50 -10.64 2.58
N VAL A 156 13.19 -9.60 1.79
CA VAL A 156 13.40 -8.21 2.17
C VAL A 156 12.05 -7.59 2.51
N PHE A 157 11.82 -7.34 3.79
CA PHE A 157 10.63 -6.67 4.28
C PHE A 157 10.85 -5.17 4.36
N LEU A 158 9.93 -4.38 3.82
CA LEU A 158 9.94 -2.92 3.93
C LEU A 158 8.63 -2.47 4.59
N LEU A 159 8.74 -1.83 5.74
CA LEU A 159 7.64 -1.13 6.40
C LEU A 159 7.87 0.38 6.23
N ASN A 160 7.02 1.06 5.46
CA ASN A 160 7.18 2.49 5.13
C ASN A 160 8.59 2.83 4.60
N GLY A 161 9.22 1.89 3.87
CA GLY A 161 10.57 2.03 3.32
C GLY A 161 11.70 1.61 4.26
N ALA A 162 11.45 1.35 5.54
CA ALA A 162 12.46 0.79 6.44
C ALA A 162 12.65 -0.71 6.18
N GLU A 163 13.89 -1.11 5.88
CA GLU A 163 14.24 -2.44 5.43
C GLU A 163 14.62 -3.38 6.58
N THR A 164 14.16 -4.62 6.50
CA THR A 164 14.59 -5.74 7.37
C THR A 164 14.74 -7.00 6.52
N ARG A 165 15.85 -7.69 6.66
CA ARG A 165 16.15 -8.93 5.94
C ARG A 165 15.92 -10.16 6.81
N MET A 166 15.33 -11.18 6.19
CA MET A 166 15.07 -12.51 6.76
C MET A 166 15.59 -13.57 5.81
N GLN A 167 16.06 -14.70 6.37
CA GLN A 167 16.50 -15.83 5.58
C GLN A 167 15.34 -16.45 4.80
N ARG A 168 15.60 -16.88 3.58
CA ARG A 168 14.76 -17.71 2.73
C ARG A 168 15.39 -19.07 2.55
N PHE A 169 14.60 -20.14 2.50
CA PHE A 169 15.10 -21.51 2.37
C PHE A 169 15.67 -21.82 0.99
N CYS A 170 14.96 -21.41 -0.06
CA CYS A 170 15.37 -21.66 -1.45
C CYS A 170 15.95 -20.41 -2.12
N SER A 171 16.59 -20.61 -3.27
CA SER A 171 17.06 -19.55 -4.16
C SER A 171 16.25 -19.56 -5.47
N GLY A 172 16.31 -18.48 -6.25
CA GLY A 172 15.58 -18.34 -7.51
C GLY A 172 14.16 -17.83 -7.35
N SER A 173 13.27 -18.14 -8.33
CA SER A 173 11.90 -17.66 -8.33
C SER A 173 11.03 -18.29 -7.24
N VAL A 174 9.85 -17.69 -6.99
CA VAL A 174 8.86 -18.16 -5.99
C VAL A 174 8.40 -19.60 -6.23
N GLY A 175 8.34 -20.04 -7.49
CA GLY A 175 7.79 -21.34 -7.83
C GLY A 175 6.26 -21.38 -7.71
N LEU A 176 5.73 -22.51 -7.24
CA LEU A 176 4.30 -22.64 -6.93
C LEU A 176 4.05 -22.06 -5.53
N ALA A 177 3.32 -20.95 -5.48
CA ALA A 177 2.98 -20.24 -4.27
C ALA A 177 1.52 -19.77 -4.27
N TYR A 178 1.01 -19.39 -3.11
CA TYR A 178 -0.31 -18.83 -2.95
C TYR A 178 -0.30 -17.69 -1.93
N ASN A 179 -1.23 -16.77 -2.10
CA ASN A 179 -1.41 -15.65 -1.18
C ASN A 179 -1.86 -16.14 0.19
N LEU A 180 -1.36 -15.46 1.22
CA LEU A 180 -1.75 -15.64 2.61
C LEU A 180 -2.45 -14.36 3.07
N LEU A 181 -3.69 -14.50 3.48
CA LEU A 181 -4.59 -13.41 3.84
C LEU A 181 -4.58 -13.16 5.36
N PRO A 182 -5.23 -12.10 5.84
CA PRO A 182 -5.31 -11.83 7.27
C PRO A 182 -5.90 -12.99 8.07
N TYR A 183 -5.32 -13.22 9.24
CA TYR A 183 -5.65 -14.33 10.12
C TYR A 183 -5.38 -13.96 11.58
N PHE A 184 -6.33 -14.16 12.48
CA PHE A 184 -6.11 -13.98 13.90
C PHE A 184 -5.35 -15.20 14.44
N GLY A 185 -4.14 -14.98 14.93
CA GLY A 185 -3.19 -16.04 15.26
C GLY A 185 -3.23 -16.49 16.70
N GLY A 186 -2.47 -17.55 16.99
CA GLY A 186 -2.38 -18.14 18.33
C GLY A 186 -3.51 -19.15 18.60
N ASP A 187 -3.71 -19.44 19.87
CA ASP A 187 -4.68 -20.45 20.33
C ASP A 187 -6.09 -19.86 20.52
N GLU A 188 -6.18 -18.53 20.60
CA GLU A 188 -7.46 -17.82 20.75
C GLU A 188 -7.97 -17.30 19.42
N THR A 189 -9.30 -17.34 19.26
CA THR A 189 -10.01 -16.69 18.16
C THR A 189 -10.14 -15.17 18.39
N ALA A 190 -10.52 -14.43 17.35
CA ALA A 190 -10.75 -13.00 17.46
C ALA A 190 -11.80 -12.68 18.55
N PRO A 191 -11.50 -11.83 19.54
CA PRO A 191 -12.42 -11.56 20.65
C PRO A 191 -13.62 -10.69 20.24
N HIS A 192 -13.53 -10.04 19.11
CA HIS A 192 -14.57 -9.24 18.44
C HIS A 192 -14.28 -9.16 16.95
N ASP A 193 -15.16 -8.55 16.18
CA ASP A 193 -14.92 -8.31 14.75
C ASP A 193 -13.71 -7.38 14.56
N ILE A 194 -12.72 -7.86 13.80
CA ILE A 194 -11.52 -7.09 13.43
C ILE A 194 -11.59 -6.76 11.94
N LYS A 195 -11.36 -5.50 11.61
CA LYS A 195 -11.40 -4.99 10.23
C LYS A 195 -10.05 -4.40 9.86
N ILE A 196 -9.56 -4.81 8.69
CA ILE A 196 -8.31 -4.30 8.12
C ILE A 196 -8.60 -3.92 6.68
N LYS A 197 -8.36 -2.67 6.32
CA LYS A 197 -8.46 -2.22 4.93
C LYS A 197 -7.12 -2.46 4.25
N ILE A 198 -7.14 -3.13 3.10
CA ILE A 198 -5.93 -3.43 2.33
C ILE A 198 -6.15 -3.05 0.87
N ARG A 199 -5.12 -2.44 0.27
CA ARG A 199 -5.03 -2.16 -1.16
C ARG A 199 -3.73 -2.73 -1.69
N LEU A 200 -3.80 -3.64 -2.68
CA LEU A 200 -2.62 -4.12 -3.40
C LEU A 200 -2.04 -2.99 -4.26
N LEU A 201 -0.73 -2.92 -4.34
CA LEU A 201 0.00 -2.01 -5.21
C LEU A 201 0.79 -2.84 -6.24
N GLU A 202 0.86 -2.32 -7.48
CA GLU A 202 1.63 -2.92 -8.58
C GLU A 202 3.15 -2.77 -8.38
#